data_cb496d29c0eabb647b2ed136e879d306
#
_entry.id   cb496d29c0eabb647b2ed136e879d306
#
_cell.length_a   1.000
_cell.length_b   1.000
_cell.length_c   1.000
_cell.angle_alpha   90.00
_cell.angle_beta   90.00
_cell.angle_gamma   90.00
#
_symmetry.space_group_name_H-M   'P 1'
#
loop_
_entity.id
_entity.type
_entity.pdbx_description
1 polymer ?
#
loop_
_entity_poly.entity_id
_entity_poly.type
_entity_poly.pdbx_seq_one_letter_code
_entity_poly.pdbx_strand_id
1 'polypeptide(L)'
;MIDETDNAGFMARNGDRSFDTIIELYGTDPSPSGFKQSWSTSGLGKDGANFPSYSNPIVDALLDSAALTFDPARTRAYARRAFETIIEDAPGIWLYEPPTVAGIHKRIHTTTMRADGYWSGMADWWIPAAERTARDRIGLRPTP
;
A
#
# COMPACT_ATOMS: atom_id res chain seq x y z
N MET A 1 7.55 26.32 -11.14
CA MET A 1 6.70 26.97 -10.12
C MET A 1 6.03 25.86 -9.33
N ILE A 2 6.04 25.92 -7.98
CA ILE A 2 5.26 24.99 -7.16
C ILE A 2 3.83 25.49 -7.15
N ASP A 3 2.90 24.65 -7.52
CA ASP A 3 1.46 24.94 -7.52
C ASP A 3 0.83 24.23 -6.31
N GLU A 4 0.42 25.00 -5.32
CA GLU A 4 -0.23 24.50 -4.12
C GLU A 4 -1.72 24.37 -4.37
N THR A 5 -2.28 23.22 -4.02
CA THR A 5 -3.71 22.95 -4.18
C THR A 5 -4.27 22.27 -2.93
N ASP A 6 -5.58 22.32 -2.75
CA ASP A 6 -6.26 21.54 -1.73
C ASP A 6 -6.30 20.04 -2.08
N ASN A 7 -6.74 19.22 -1.14
CA ASN A 7 -6.79 17.76 -1.35
C ASN A 7 -7.71 17.37 -2.54
N ALA A 8 -8.80 18.09 -2.78
CA ALA A 8 -9.72 17.79 -3.88
C ALA A 8 -9.07 18.09 -5.24
N GLY A 9 -8.41 19.23 -5.36
CA GLY A 9 -7.65 19.60 -6.54
C GLY A 9 -6.45 18.67 -6.79
N PHE A 10 -5.75 18.27 -5.72
CA PHE A 10 -4.68 17.27 -5.81
C PHE A 10 -5.19 15.93 -6.36
N MET A 11 -6.27 15.40 -5.79
CA MET A 11 -6.84 14.12 -6.22
C MET A 11 -7.35 14.16 -7.66
N ALA A 12 -7.96 15.29 -8.08
CA ALA A 12 -8.42 15.48 -9.45
C ALA A 12 -7.24 15.46 -10.43
N ARG A 13 -6.19 16.25 -10.17
CA ARG A 13 -4.99 16.30 -11.03
C ARG A 13 -4.24 14.98 -11.06
N ASN A 14 -4.15 14.28 -9.92
CA ASN A 14 -3.52 12.97 -9.85
C ASN A 14 -4.30 11.94 -10.68
N GLY A 15 -5.63 11.93 -10.58
CA GLY A 15 -6.50 11.05 -11.38
C GLY A 15 -6.44 11.34 -12.88
N ASP A 16 -6.43 12.63 -13.26
CA ASP A 16 -6.34 13.06 -14.66
C ASP A 16 -4.92 13.08 -15.20
N ARG A 17 -3.91 12.84 -14.34
CA ARG A 17 -2.47 12.93 -14.65
C ARG A 17 -2.07 14.28 -15.26
N SER A 18 -2.70 15.35 -14.80
CA SER A 18 -2.50 16.73 -15.29
C SER A 18 -1.44 17.47 -14.45
N PHE A 19 -0.25 16.90 -14.37
CA PHE A 19 0.91 17.46 -13.67
C PHE A 19 2.20 17.10 -14.40
N ASP A 20 3.23 17.94 -14.28
CA ASP A 20 4.59 17.62 -14.75
C ASP A 20 5.34 16.75 -13.72
N THR A 21 5.22 17.13 -12.44
CA THR A 21 5.76 16.40 -11.29
C THR A 21 4.81 16.54 -10.11
N ILE A 22 4.77 15.53 -9.25
CA ILE A 22 3.95 15.51 -8.05
C ILE A 22 4.77 15.01 -6.86
N ILE A 23 4.51 15.56 -5.68
CA ILE A 23 5.07 15.05 -4.42
C ILE A 23 3.92 14.39 -3.67
N GLU A 24 4.03 13.10 -3.45
CA GLU A 24 2.98 12.36 -2.76
C GLU A 24 3.53 11.26 -1.84
N LEU A 25 2.71 10.81 -0.91
CA LEU A 25 2.93 9.58 -0.18
C LEU A 25 2.33 8.42 -0.98
N TYR A 26 3.20 7.63 -1.57
CA TYR A 26 2.78 6.50 -2.40
C TYR A 26 2.84 5.20 -1.61
N GLY A 27 1.68 4.63 -1.34
CA GLY A 27 1.55 3.31 -0.72
C GLY A 27 1.18 2.26 -1.75
N THR A 28 1.89 1.16 -1.76
CA THR A 28 1.53 0.01 -2.60
C THR A 28 1.34 -1.23 -1.74
N ASP A 29 0.44 -2.11 -2.16
CA ASP A 29 0.31 -3.43 -1.57
C ASP A 29 1.61 -4.22 -1.85
N PRO A 30 2.24 -4.83 -0.84
CA PRO A 30 3.49 -5.57 -0.99
C PRO A 30 3.35 -6.89 -1.77
N SER A 31 2.14 -7.25 -2.20
CA SER A 31 1.93 -8.41 -3.06
C SER A 31 2.38 -8.15 -4.51
N PRO A 32 2.71 -9.21 -5.28
CA PRO A 32 3.04 -9.05 -6.69
C PRO A 32 1.95 -8.36 -7.51
N SER A 33 0.67 -8.58 -7.16
CA SER A 33 -0.47 -7.96 -7.84
C SER A 33 -0.59 -6.47 -7.53
N GLY A 34 -0.37 -6.04 -6.28
CA GLY A 34 -0.34 -4.64 -5.91
C GLY A 34 0.80 -3.90 -6.59
N PHE A 35 1.98 -4.52 -6.61
CA PHE A 35 3.14 -3.96 -7.29
C PHE A 35 2.92 -3.83 -8.80
N LYS A 36 2.31 -4.85 -9.43
CA LYS A 36 1.92 -4.81 -10.83
C LYS A 36 0.93 -3.68 -11.12
N GLN A 37 -0.10 -3.52 -10.28
CA GLN A 37 -1.09 -2.46 -10.44
C GLN A 37 -0.47 -1.06 -10.44
N SER A 38 0.58 -0.86 -9.65
CA SER A 38 1.23 0.43 -9.48
C SER A 38 2.28 0.75 -10.55
N TRP A 39 2.95 -0.26 -11.11
CA TRP A 39 4.16 -0.06 -11.92
C TRP A 39 4.14 -0.73 -13.29
N SER A 40 3.10 -1.48 -13.64
CA SER A 40 3.01 -2.05 -14.99
C SER A 40 2.19 -1.18 -15.94
N THR A 41 2.38 -1.41 -17.23
CA THR A 41 1.58 -0.79 -18.29
C THR A 41 0.08 -1.09 -18.12
N SER A 42 -0.28 -2.25 -17.56
CA SER A 42 -1.67 -2.62 -17.28
C SER A 42 -2.33 -1.77 -16.17
N GLY A 43 -1.54 -1.09 -15.36
CA GLY A 43 -2.01 -0.14 -14.34
C GLY A 43 -2.27 1.27 -14.87
N LEU A 44 -2.05 1.52 -16.15
CA LEU A 44 -2.39 2.78 -16.81
C LEU A 44 -3.91 2.87 -17.03
N GLY A 45 -4.39 4.08 -17.23
CA GLY A 45 -5.81 4.35 -17.48
C GLY A 45 -6.45 5.13 -16.34
N LYS A 46 -7.68 5.57 -16.56
CA LYS A 46 -8.40 6.46 -15.65
C LYS A 46 -8.58 5.89 -14.25
N ASP A 47 -8.82 4.58 -14.16
CA ASP A 47 -9.07 3.87 -12.90
C ASP A 47 -7.84 3.07 -12.43
N GLY A 48 -6.68 3.24 -13.08
CA GLY A 48 -5.45 2.55 -12.76
C GLY A 48 -4.63 3.26 -11.69
N ALA A 49 -3.81 2.51 -10.95
CA ALA A 49 -2.97 3.01 -9.86
C ALA A 49 -1.53 3.35 -10.29
N ASN A 50 -1.21 3.24 -11.58
CA ASN A 50 0.09 3.67 -12.11
C ASN A 50 0.06 5.19 -12.38
N PHE A 51 0.14 5.97 -11.31
CA PHE A 51 0.09 7.44 -11.37
C PHE A 51 1.30 8.05 -12.10
N PRO A 52 2.54 7.54 -11.96
CA PRO A 52 3.68 8.01 -12.73
C PRO A 52 3.56 7.82 -14.25
N SER A 53 2.54 7.11 -14.71
CA SER A 53 2.37 6.73 -16.13
C SER A 53 3.59 5.98 -16.71
N TYR A 54 4.26 5.22 -15.85
CA TYR A 54 5.43 4.43 -16.20
C TYR A 54 5.05 3.23 -17.07
N SER A 55 5.88 2.93 -18.05
CA SER A 55 5.69 1.79 -18.96
C SER A 55 7.03 1.22 -19.39
N ASN A 56 7.29 -0.04 -19.05
CA ASN A 56 8.47 -0.76 -19.47
C ASN A 56 8.12 -2.24 -19.67
N PRO A 57 8.26 -2.81 -20.90
CA PRO A 57 7.88 -4.18 -21.19
C PRO A 57 8.70 -5.22 -20.43
N ILE A 58 9.93 -4.90 -20.00
CA ILE A 58 10.73 -5.79 -19.16
C ILE A 58 10.13 -5.89 -17.78
N VAL A 59 9.71 -4.76 -17.20
CA VAL A 59 9.04 -4.70 -15.89
C VAL A 59 7.70 -5.44 -15.96
N ASP A 60 6.92 -5.23 -17.01
CA ASP A 60 5.65 -5.93 -17.22
C ASP A 60 5.85 -7.45 -17.20
N ALA A 61 6.82 -7.97 -17.97
CA ALA A 61 7.11 -9.39 -18.04
C ALA A 61 7.59 -9.98 -16.69
N LEU A 62 8.39 -9.22 -15.95
CA LEU A 62 8.88 -9.63 -14.63
C LEU A 62 7.74 -9.67 -13.59
N LEU A 63 6.85 -8.67 -13.60
CA LEU A 63 5.71 -8.63 -12.71
C LEU A 63 4.67 -9.70 -13.04
N ASP A 64 4.45 -10.01 -14.32
CA ASP A 64 3.63 -11.13 -14.75
C ASP A 64 4.22 -12.45 -14.27
N SER A 65 5.53 -12.64 -14.41
CA SER A 65 6.22 -13.84 -13.93
C SER A 65 6.12 -13.99 -12.41
N ALA A 66 6.23 -12.88 -11.68
CA ALA A 66 6.07 -12.87 -10.23
C ALA A 66 4.65 -13.26 -9.78
N ALA A 67 3.62 -12.82 -10.52
CA ALA A 67 2.22 -13.11 -10.22
C ALA A 67 1.83 -14.56 -10.56
N LEU A 68 2.48 -15.18 -11.54
CA LEU A 68 2.17 -16.54 -12.02
C LEU A 68 2.95 -17.65 -11.32
N THR A 69 3.96 -17.33 -10.53
CA THR A 69 4.74 -18.35 -9.80
C THR A 69 4.27 -18.53 -8.38
N PHE A 70 4.20 -19.79 -7.92
CA PHE A 70 3.88 -20.17 -6.54
C PHE A 70 5.13 -20.37 -5.67
N ASP A 71 6.33 -20.30 -6.25
CA ASP A 71 7.59 -20.40 -5.52
C ASP A 71 7.96 -19.04 -4.92
N PRO A 72 7.95 -18.88 -3.57
CA PRO A 72 8.23 -17.59 -2.94
C PRO A 72 9.63 -17.04 -3.22
N ALA A 73 10.62 -17.89 -3.49
CA ALA A 73 11.98 -17.45 -3.80
C ALA A 73 12.03 -16.86 -5.22
N ARG A 74 11.38 -17.49 -6.18
CA ARG A 74 11.27 -17.01 -7.56
C ARG A 74 10.40 -15.74 -7.63
N THR A 75 9.28 -15.70 -6.89
CA THR A 75 8.44 -14.50 -6.79
C THR A 75 9.28 -13.30 -6.34
N ARG A 76 10.03 -13.46 -5.24
CA ARG A 76 10.92 -12.39 -4.75
C ARG A 76 12.00 -12.00 -5.75
N ALA A 77 12.58 -12.95 -6.46
CA ALA A 77 13.61 -12.67 -7.45
C ALA A 77 13.08 -11.84 -8.63
N TYR A 78 11.89 -12.19 -9.15
CA TYR A 78 11.24 -11.42 -10.21
C TYR A 78 10.84 -10.01 -9.76
N ALA A 79 10.19 -9.91 -8.59
CA ALA A 79 9.77 -8.62 -8.04
C ALA A 79 10.97 -7.70 -7.77
N ARG A 80 12.06 -8.25 -7.20
CA ARG A 80 13.28 -7.50 -6.95
C ARG A 80 13.88 -6.96 -8.24
N ARG A 81 14.00 -7.80 -9.29
CA ARG A 81 14.56 -7.37 -10.57
C ARG A 81 13.67 -6.31 -11.25
N ALA A 82 12.34 -6.45 -11.16
CA ALA A 82 11.43 -5.42 -11.64
C ALA A 82 11.67 -4.09 -10.92
N PHE A 83 11.81 -4.12 -9.60
CA PHE A 83 12.07 -2.94 -8.80
C PHE A 83 13.43 -2.29 -9.12
N GLU A 84 14.48 -3.08 -9.28
CA GLU A 84 15.80 -2.60 -9.71
C GLU A 84 15.71 -1.88 -11.07
N THR A 85 14.97 -2.43 -12.04
CA THR A 85 14.75 -1.79 -13.34
C THR A 85 13.97 -0.48 -13.22
N ILE A 86 12.93 -0.43 -12.38
CA ILE A 86 12.16 0.79 -12.13
C ILE A 86 13.06 1.88 -11.52
N ILE A 87 13.94 1.52 -10.59
CA ILE A 87 14.88 2.48 -10.00
C ILE A 87 15.86 3.01 -11.04
N GLU A 88 16.37 2.14 -11.91
CA GLU A 88 17.30 2.54 -13.01
C GLU A 88 16.62 3.49 -14.01
N ASP A 89 15.36 3.24 -14.34
CA ASP A 89 14.56 4.11 -15.23
C ASP A 89 14.15 5.44 -14.57
N ALA A 90 14.23 5.52 -13.25
CA ALA A 90 13.96 6.72 -12.43
C ALA A 90 12.66 7.46 -12.77
N PRO A 91 11.48 6.78 -12.83
CA PRO A 91 10.21 7.46 -13.04
C PRO A 91 9.79 8.34 -11.86
N GLY A 92 10.48 8.26 -10.75
CA GLY A 92 10.29 9.05 -9.55
C GLY A 92 11.55 9.17 -8.71
N ILE A 93 11.58 10.16 -7.83
CA ILE A 93 12.65 10.38 -6.86
C ILE A 93 12.15 9.88 -5.50
N TRP A 94 12.77 8.81 -5.01
CA TRP A 94 12.46 8.22 -3.70
C TRP A 94 13.08 9.07 -2.59
N LEU A 95 12.25 9.78 -1.83
CA LEU A 95 12.73 10.70 -0.80
C LEU A 95 12.99 9.98 0.53
N TYR A 96 11.97 9.33 1.07
CA TYR A 96 12.06 8.58 2.32
C TYR A 96 10.82 7.71 2.53
N GLU A 97 10.92 6.73 3.39
CA GLU A 97 9.81 5.92 3.88
C GLU A 97 9.45 6.39 5.29
N PRO A 98 8.26 6.99 5.49
CA PRO A 98 7.86 7.44 6.83
C PRO A 98 7.49 6.23 7.70
N PRO A 99 7.83 6.22 8.99
CA PRO A 99 7.40 5.18 9.90
C PRO A 99 5.89 5.23 10.11
N THR A 100 5.23 4.08 10.10
CA THR A 100 3.83 3.98 10.52
C THR A 100 3.76 4.02 12.04
N VAL A 101 3.02 4.99 12.58
CA VAL A 101 2.81 5.14 14.02
C VAL A 101 1.36 4.88 14.35
N ALA A 102 1.09 3.94 15.26
CA ALA A 102 -0.25 3.64 15.75
C ALA A 102 -0.32 3.84 17.26
N GLY A 103 -1.30 4.62 17.71
CA GLY A 103 -1.63 4.74 19.14
C GLY A 103 -2.64 3.67 19.54
N ILE A 104 -2.27 2.78 20.44
CA ILE A 104 -3.15 1.72 20.93
C ILE A 104 -3.39 1.94 22.43
N HIS A 105 -4.66 1.95 22.82
CA HIS A 105 -5.00 2.09 24.23
C HIS A 105 -4.51 0.86 25.02
N LYS A 106 -3.90 1.09 26.19
CA LYS A 106 -3.27 0.05 27.03
C LYS A 106 -4.17 -1.14 27.42
N ARG A 107 -5.50 -0.98 27.36
CA ARG A 107 -6.46 -2.08 27.60
C ARG A 107 -6.56 -3.07 26.45
N ILE A 108 -6.09 -2.69 25.26
CA ILE A 108 -6.17 -3.52 24.06
C ILE A 108 -4.93 -4.40 24.02
N HIS A 109 -5.13 -5.70 24.09
CA HIS A 109 -4.09 -6.68 23.90
C HIS A 109 -4.02 -7.06 22.42
N THR A 110 -2.84 -6.93 21.85
CA THR A 110 -2.57 -7.26 20.45
C THR A 110 -1.84 -8.61 20.38
N THR A 111 -2.08 -9.39 19.35
CA THR A 111 -1.34 -10.64 19.10
C THR A 111 -0.09 -10.35 18.30
N THR A 112 -0.27 -9.82 17.10
CA THR A 112 0.81 -9.47 16.18
C THR A 112 0.52 -8.12 15.55
N MET A 113 1.56 -7.33 15.33
CA MET A 113 1.49 -6.11 14.53
C MET A 113 2.45 -6.24 13.37
N ARG A 114 1.95 -6.09 12.16
CA ARG A 114 2.78 -6.10 10.96
C ARG A 114 3.21 -4.67 10.63
N ALA A 115 4.44 -4.53 10.14
CA ALA A 115 4.97 -3.23 9.73
C ALA A 115 4.21 -2.63 8.53
N ASP A 116 3.67 -3.48 7.67
CA ASP A 116 2.91 -3.12 6.46
C ASP A 116 1.43 -2.86 6.71
N GLY A 117 0.92 -3.20 7.90
CA GLY A 117 -0.49 -2.98 8.23
C GLY A 117 -0.84 -3.41 9.65
N TYR A 118 -0.84 -2.46 10.60
CA TYR A 118 -1.17 -2.73 12.00
C TYR A 118 -2.56 -3.35 12.17
N TRP A 119 -3.47 -3.09 11.24
CA TRP A 119 -4.86 -3.59 11.27
C TRP A 119 -5.00 -5.05 10.86
N SER A 120 -4.00 -5.67 10.25
CA SER A 120 -4.13 -7.05 9.73
C SER A 120 -4.41 -8.11 10.80
N GLY A 121 -4.07 -7.83 12.06
CA GLY A 121 -4.36 -8.71 13.21
C GLY A 121 -5.50 -8.23 14.10
N MET A 122 -6.27 -7.19 13.72
CA MET A 122 -7.28 -6.59 14.61
C MET A 122 -8.41 -7.55 15.01
N ALA A 123 -8.71 -8.54 14.18
CA ALA A 123 -9.72 -9.56 14.51
C ALA A 123 -9.35 -10.39 15.77
N ASP A 124 -8.06 -10.49 16.06
CA ASP A 124 -7.52 -11.24 17.19
C ASP A 124 -7.19 -10.35 18.40
N TRP A 125 -7.46 -9.05 18.30
CA TRP A 125 -7.26 -8.13 19.40
C TRP A 125 -8.39 -8.25 20.43
N TRP A 126 -8.06 -8.11 21.68
CA TRP A 126 -9.03 -8.32 22.75
C TRP A 126 -8.82 -7.40 23.95
N ILE A 127 -9.88 -7.22 24.72
CA ILE A 127 -9.88 -6.51 26.01
C ILE A 127 -10.26 -7.51 27.08
N PRO A 128 -9.43 -7.69 28.12
CA PRO A 128 -9.78 -8.55 29.26
C PRO A 128 -11.13 -8.17 29.86
N ALA A 129 -11.91 -9.15 30.27
CA ALA A 129 -13.26 -8.93 30.79
C ALA A 129 -13.28 -7.93 31.96
N ALA A 130 -12.26 -7.95 32.81
CA ALA A 130 -12.12 -7.05 33.96
C ALA A 130 -11.85 -5.58 33.55
N GLU A 131 -11.35 -5.34 32.35
CA GLU A 131 -11.01 -4.02 31.84
C GLU A 131 -12.04 -3.46 30.86
N ARG A 132 -13.10 -4.22 30.57
CA ARG A 132 -14.19 -3.80 29.68
C ARG A 132 -15.09 -2.78 30.38
N THR A 133 -15.34 -1.70 29.66
CA THR A 133 -16.33 -0.69 30.05
C THR A 133 -17.69 -1.00 29.42
N ALA A 134 -18.74 -0.25 29.81
CA ALA A 134 -20.06 -0.39 29.20
C ALA A 134 -20.03 -0.17 27.68
N ARG A 135 -19.17 0.76 27.20
CA ARG A 135 -18.99 1.05 25.78
C ARG A 135 -18.46 -0.16 25.00
N ASP A 136 -17.59 -0.96 25.61
CA ASP A 136 -16.98 -2.13 24.96
C ASP A 136 -17.96 -3.30 24.80
N ARG A 137 -19.16 -3.19 25.35
CA ARG A 137 -20.24 -4.19 25.31
C ARG A 137 -21.36 -3.83 24.32
N ILE A 138 -21.28 -2.63 23.71
CA ILE A 138 -22.30 -2.18 22.74
C ILE A 138 -22.14 -3.03 21.48
N GLY A 139 -23.25 -3.66 21.05
CA GLY A 139 -23.28 -4.50 19.85
C GLY A 139 -22.83 -5.95 20.06
N LEU A 140 -22.37 -6.32 21.25
CA LEU A 140 -22.13 -7.73 21.58
C LEU A 140 -23.47 -8.44 21.79
N ARG A 141 -23.64 -9.61 21.16
CA ARG A 141 -24.79 -10.47 21.46
C ARG A 141 -24.73 -10.85 22.97
N PRO A 142 -25.86 -10.86 23.67
CA PRO A 142 -25.90 -11.43 25.02
C PRO A 142 -25.35 -12.86 24.95
N THR A 143 -24.42 -13.20 25.81
CA THR A 143 -23.99 -14.59 25.98
C THR A 143 -25.20 -15.37 26.49
N PRO A 144 -25.56 -16.53 25.91
CA PRO A 144 -26.69 -17.35 26.36
C PRO A 144 -26.50 -17.81 27.81
#